data_e5ee9ab51badae79f88443467c74c7a7
#
_entry.id   e5ee9ab51badae79f88443467c74c7a7
#
_cell.length_a   1.000
_cell.length_b   1.000
_cell.length_c   1.000
_cell.angle_alpha   90.00
_cell.angle_beta   90.00
_cell.angle_gamma   90.00
#
_symmetry.space_group_name_H-M   'P 1'
#
loop_
_entity.id
_entity.type
_entity.pdbx_description
1 polymer ?
#
loop_
_entity_poly.entity_id
_entity_poly.type
_entity_poly.pdbx_seq_one_letter_code
_entity_poly.pdbx_strand_id
1 'polypeptide(L)'
;MIHADQLSKEFGRFQAVKNASFQIEKGEIVGFLGPNGAGKTTTLRMLTGYLPPTSGTATIAGFDIVKNPLEARKHLGYLPEHVPLYDDQRVTEYLKFRARLKGISSRQIWPAVSKVVEQCGLDPVRRKMIRTLSKGYRQRVGLADALLGEPDLLILDEPTNGLCLLY
;
A
#
# COMPACT_ATOMS: atom_id res chain seq x y z
N MET A 1 1.40 -16.71 0.83
CA MET A 1 1.45 -15.34 1.43
C MET A 1 0.07 -14.71 1.52
N ILE A 2 -0.70 -14.65 0.44
CA ILE A 2 -2.13 -14.27 0.41
C ILE A 2 -2.95 -15.50 0.07
N HIS A 3 -4.07 -15.68 0.75
CA HIS A 3 -5.09 -16.65 0.38
C HIS A 3 -6.45 -15.95 0.44
N ALA A 4 -7.13 -15.80 -0.70
CA ALA A 4 -8.48 -15.25 -0.80
C ALA A 4 -9.46 -16.37 -1.14
N ASP A 5 -10.58 -16.44 -0.42
CA ASP A 5 -11.60 -17.44 -0.57
C ASP A 5 -12.97 -16.76 -0.77
N GLN A 6 -13.54 -16.92 -1.97
CA GLN A 6 -14.83 -16.41 -2.41
C GLN A 6 -15.08 -14.94 -2.04
N LEU A 7 -14.03 -14.13 -2.12
CA LEU A 7 -14.07 -12.72 -1.74
C LEU A 7 -15.04 -11.96 -2.64
N SER A 8 -16.03 -11.31 -2.04
CA SER A 8 -17.09 -10.60 -2.76
C SER A 8 -17.34 -9.21 -2.15
N LYS A 9 -17.70 -8.25 -3.01
CA LYS A 9 -18.09 -6.90 -2.58
C LYS A 9 -19.28 -6.39 -3.37
N GLU A 10 -20.29 -6.00 -2.63
CA GLU A 10 -21.50 -5.37 -3.15
C GLU A 10 -21.67 -3.95 -2.59
N PHE A 11 -22.14 -3.04 -3.44
CA PHE A 11 -22.53 -1.68 -3.11
C PHE A 11 -24.00 -1.50 -3.50
N GLY A 12 -24.89 -1.74 -2.57
CA GLY A 12 -26.33 -1.81 -2.85
C GLY A 12 -26.64 -2.91 -3.87
N ARG A 13 -27.10 -2.53 -5.07
CA ARG A 13 -27.40 -3.49 -6.15
C ARG A 13 -26.21 -3.78 -7.08
N PHE A 14 -25.12 -3.05 -6.92
CA PHE A 14 -23.95 -3.21 -7.78
C PHE A 14 -22.94 -4.16 -7.15
N GLN A 15 -22.66 -5.27 -7.83
CA GLN A 15 -21.64 -6.25 -7.42
C GLN A 15 -20.30 -5.89 -8.05
N ALA A 16 -19.41 -5.29 -7.27
CA ALA A 16 -18.09 -4.84 -7.73
C ALA A 16 -17.07 -5.98 -7.81
N VAL A 17 -17.18 -6.98 -6.93
CA VAL A 17 -16.33 -8.19 -6.93
C VAL A 17 -17.22 -9.39 -6.64
N LYS A 18 -17.08 -10.46 -7.42
CA LYS A 18 -17.87 -11.68 -7.33
C LYS A 18 -16.98 -12.90 -7.12
N ASN A 19 -17.05 -13.52 -5.94
CA ASN A 19 -16.43 -14.79 -5.59
C ASN A 19 -14.96 -14.93 -6.04
N ALA A 20 -14.15 -13.88 -5.84
CA ALA A 20 -12.74 -13.92 -6.20
C ALA A 20 -11.99 -14.87 -5.26
N SER A 21 -11.40 -15.92 -5.81
CA SER A 21 -10.56 -16.87 -5.06
C SER A 21 -9.22 -16.99 -5.76
N PHE A 22 -8.14 -16.78 -5.00
CA PHE A 22 -6.77 -16.87 -5.50
C PHE A 22 -5.78 -17.05 -4.34
N GLN A 23 -4.61 -17.55 -4.68
CA GLN A 23 -3.51 -17.72 -3.75
C GLN A 23 -2.24 -17.11 -4.33
N ILE A 24 -1.44 -16.46 -3.49
CA ILE A 24 -0.16 -15.87 -3.86
C ILE A 24 0.87 -16.32 -2.82
N GLU A 25 1.95 -16.92 -3.29
CA GLU A 25 3.02 -17.42 -2.42
C GLU A 25 4.03 -16.31 -2.09
N LYS A 26 4.88 -16.57 -1.10
CA LYS A 26 5.96 -15.65 -0.74
C LYS A 26 6.99 -15.57 -1.87
N GLY A 27 7.36 -14.35 -2.26
CA GLY A 27 8.33 -14.09 -3.32
C GLY A 27 7.74 -14.02 -4.73
N GLU A 28 6.43 -14.23 -4.89
CA GLU A 28 5.79 -14.05 -6.19
C GLU A 28 5.50 -12.58 -6.49
N ILE A 29 5.59 -12.24 -7.78
CA ILE A 29 5.14 -10.94 -8.33
C ILE A 29 3.91 -11.23 -9.19
N VAL A 30 2.76 -10.69 -8.78
CA VAL A 30 1.47 -10.94 -9.42
C VAL A 30 0.87 -9.65 -9.96
N GLY A 31 0.49 -9.65 -11.25
CA GLY A 31 -0.23 -8.55 -11.88
C GLY A 31 -1.74 -8.77 -11.83
N PHE A 32 -2.47 -7.82 -11.27
CA PHE A 32 -3.94 -7.79 -11.32
C PHE A 32 -4.36 -7.08 -12.61
N LEU A 33 -4.71 -7.86 -13.64
CA LEU A 33 -5.07 -7.34 -14.96
C LEU A 33 -6.59 -7.37 -15.17
N GLY A 34 -7.09 -6.43 -15.94
CA GLY A 34 -8.51 -6.35 -16.29
C GLY A 34 -8.93 -4.94 -16.71
N PRO A 35 -10.09 -4.78 -17.38
CA PRO A 35 -10.61 -3.48 -17.79
C PRO A 35 -10.96 -2.58 -16.60
N ASN A 36 -11.20 -1.31 -16.88
CA ASN A 36 -11.70 -0.39 -15.86
C ASN A 36 -13.08 -0.86 -15.38
N GLY A 37 -13.31 -0.81 -14.07
CA GLY A 37 -14.54 -1.33 -13.46
C GLY A 37 -14.53 -2.83 -13.16
N ALA A 38 -13.47 -3.58 -13.48
CA ALA A 38 -13.38 -5.03 -13.20
C ALA A 38 -13.19 -5.37 -11.70
N GLY A 39 -13.23 -4.39 -10.79
CA GLY A 39 -13.11 -4.63 -9.34
C GLY A 39 -11.68 -4.70 -8.82
N LYS A 40 -10.64 -4.38 -9.64
CA LYS A 40 -9.22 -4.44 -9.24
C LYS A 40 -8.95 -3.65 -7.95
N THR A 41 -9.14 -2.33 -7.99
CA THR A 41 -8.95 -1.44 -6.82
C THR A 41 -9.85 -1.84 -5.65
N THR A 42 -11.08 -2.31 -5.90
CA THR A 42 -11.98 -2.80 -4.84
C THR A 42 -11.39 -4.03 -4.14
N THR A 43 -10.84 -4.98 -4.91
CA THR A 43 -10.17 -6.17 -4.36
C THR A 43 -8.94 -5.77 -3.53
N LEU A 44 -8.09 -4.88 -4.06
CA LEU A 44 -6.91 -4.38 -3.34
C LEU A 44 -7.31 -3.67 -2.04
N ARG A 45 -8.38 -2.87 -2.05
CA ARG A 45 -8.91 -2.21 -0.85
C ARG A 45 -9.48 -3.19 0.18
N MET A 46 -10.06 -4.31 -0.24
CA MET A 46 -10.47 -5.38 0.69
C MET A 46 -9.27 -6.05 1.33
N LEU A 47 -8.26 -6.43 0.54
CA LEU A 47 -7.03 -7.04 1.05
C LEU A 47 -6.30 -6.14 2.05
N THR A 48 -6.25 -4.83 1.80
CA THR A 48 -5.60 -3.86 2.69
C THR A 48 -6.42 -3.51 3.94
N GLY A 49 -7.63 -4.08 4.06
CA GLY A 49 -8.54 -3.79 5.17
C GLY A 49 -9.10 -2.35 5.15
N TYR A 50 -8.97 -1.65 4.01
CA TYR A 50 -9.57 -0.33 3.81
C TYR A 50 -11.09 -0.44 3.59
N LEU A 51 -11.55 -1.57 3.05
CA LEU A 51 -12.93 -1.86 2.75
C LEU A 51 -13.26 -3.29 3.24
N PRO A 52 -14.26 -3.50 4.10
CA PRO A 52 -14.66 -4.84 4.47
C PRO A 52 -15.34 -5.56 3.30
N PRO A 53 -15.09 -6.87 3.09
CA PRO A 53 -15.85 -7.67 2.13
C PRO A 53 -17.31 -7.78 2.55
N THR A 54 -18.21 -8.02 1.57
CA THR A 54 -19.62 -8.35 1.85
C THR A 54 -19.74 -9.83 2.21
N SER A 55 -18.97 -10.71 1.55
CA SER A 55 -18.87 -12.14 1.86
C SER A 55 -17.49 -12.67 1.44
N GLY A 56 -17.20 -13.89 1.88
CA GLY A 56 -15.88 -14.48 1.72
C GLY A 56 -14.85 -13.86 2.66
N THR A 57 -13.60 -14.28 2.55
CA THR A 57 -12.51 -13.77 3.37
C THR A 57 -11.18 -13.85 2.65
N ALA A 58 -10.16 -13.24 3.23
CA ALA A 58 -8.78 -13.46 2.83
C ALA A 58 -7.85 -13.49 4.05
N THR A 59 -6.72 -14.16 3.91
CA THR A 59 -5.65 -14.12 4.90
C THR A 59 -4.39 -13.51 4.30
N ILE A 60 -3.65 -12.75 5.09
CA ILE A 60 -2.34 -12.20 4.76
C ILE A 60 -1.37 -12.65 5.85
N ALA A 61 -0.28 -13.31 5.46
CA ALA A 61 0.68 -13.92 6.40
C ALA A 61 0.00 -14.81 7.46
N GLY A 62 -1.12 -15.48 7.11
CA GLY A 62 -1.91 -16.31 8.01
C GLY A 62 -2.94 -15.57 8.85
N PHE A 63 -3.00 -14.24 8.82
CA PHE A 63 -3.96 -13.43 9.56
C PHE A 63 -5.17 -13.06 8.70
N ASP A 64 -6.37 -13.36 9.18
CA ASP A 64 -7.63 -13.02 8.52
C ASP A 64 -7.83 -11.49 8.50
N ILE A 65 -8.12 -10.94 7.31
CA ILE A 65 -8.27 -9.49 7.11
C ILE A 65 -9.47 -8.87 7.84
N VAL A 66 -10.44 -9.69 8.24
CA VAL A 66 -11.66 -9.26 8.95
C VAL A 66 -11.53 -9.51 10.46
N LYS A 67 -11.07 -10.70 10.86
CA LYS A 67 -10.97 -11.09 12.25
C LYS A 67 -9.74 -10.51 12.95
N ASN A 68 -8.63 -10.40 12.23
CA ASN A 68 -7.33 -9.95 12.73
C ASN A 68 -6.75 -8.79 11.89
N PRO A 69 -7.51 -7.71 11.62
CA PRO A 69 -7.13 -6.69 10.64
C PRO A 69 -5.85 -5.93 11.00
N LEU A 70 -5.56 -5.74 12.28
CA LEU A 70 -4.35 -5.06 12.73
C LEU A 70 -3.11 -5.91 12.50
N GLU A 71 -3.19 -7.21 12.77
CA GLU A 71 -2.08 -8.13 12.55
C GLU A 71 -1.81 -8.29 11.05
N ALA A 72 -2.84 -8.52 10.23
CA ALA A 72 -2.70 -8.58 8.78
C ALA A 72 -2.01 -7.32 8.21
N ARG A 73 -2.38 -6.12 8.68
CA ARG A 73 -1.79 -4.85 8.21
C ARG A 73 -0.34 -4.63 8.62
N LYS A 74 0.17 -5.28 9.66
CA LYS A 74 1.60 -5.19 10.03
C LYS A 74 2.51 -5.79 8.97
N HIS A 75 2.00 -6.78 8.22
CA HIS A 75 2.73 -7.47 7.15
C HIS A 75 2.60 -6.80 5.79
N LEU A 76 1.83 -5.69 5.70
CA LEU A 76 1.40 -5.10 4.45
C LEU A 76 1.94 -3.68 4.26
N GLY A 77 2.53 -3.41 3.09
CA GLY A 77 2.72 -2.08 2.53
C GLY A 77 1.69 -1.82 1.43
N TYR A 78 1.07 -0.64 1.41
CA TYR A 78 0.08 -0.29 0.39
C TYR A 78 0.37 1.07 -0.22
N LEU A 79 0.47 1.10 -1.54
CA LEU A 79 0.51 2.31 -2.34
C LEU A 79 -0.81 2.44 -3.10
N PRO A 80 -1.73 3.33 -2.71
CA PRO A 80 -2.96 3.58 -3.46
C PRO A 80 -2.67 4.40 -4.72
N GLU A 81 -3.57 4.35 -5.70
CA GLU A 81 -3.51 5.17 -6.93
C GLU A 81 -3.34 6.67 -6.61
N HIS A 82 -4.12 7.16 -5.64
CA HIS A 82 -4.00 8.54 -5.15
C HIS A 82 -3.39 8.52 -3.74
N VAL A 83 -2.16 8.96 -3.64
CA VAL A 83 -1.40 8.92 -2.38
C VAL A 83 -1.86 10.06 -1.46
N PRO A 84 -2.44 9.76 -0.28
CA PRO A 84 -2.89 10.77 0.67
C PRO A 84 -1.70 11.30 1.48
N LEU A 85 -1.01 12.31 0.95
CA LEU A 85 0.13 12.95 1.60
C LEU A 85 -0.29 14.19 2.37
N TYR A 86 0.45 14.54 3.40
CA TYR A 86 0.29 15.79 4.17
C TYR A 86 1.13 16.89 3.54
N ASP A 87 0.47 17.76 2.79
CA ASP A 87 1.08 18.78 1.95
C ASP A 87 1.89 19.84 2.71
N ASP A 88 1.57 20.07 3.97
CA ASP A 88 2.19 21.01 4.91
C ASP A 88 3.40 20.43 5.66
N GLN A 89 3.76 19.18 5.40
CA GLN A 89 4.93 18.53 5.98
C GLN A 89 6.10 18.44 4.98
N ARG A 90 7.31 18.36 5.51
CA ARG A 90 8.48 17.96 4.72
C ARG A 90 8.51 16.45 4.54
N VAL A 91 9.10 15.99 3.45
CA VAL A 91 9.20 14.55 3.12
C VAL A 91 9.71 13.73 4.32
N THR A 92 10.83 14.13 4.94
CA THR A 92 11.42 13.41 6.08
C THR A 92 10.53 13.47 7.33
N GLU A 93 9.84 14.59 7.56
CA GLU A 93 8.92 14.76 8.69
C GLU A 93 7.73 13.82 8.56
N TYR A 94 7.12 13.79 7.36
CA TYR A 94 6.04 12.89 7.01
C TYR A 94 6.44 11.43 7.22
N LEU A 95 7.57 11.00 6.64
CA LEU A 95 8.02 9.61 6.77
C LEU A 95 8.32 9.22 8.22
N LYS A 96 8.90 10.12 9.04
CA LYS A 96 9.08 9.89 10.49
C LYS A 96 7.75 9.76 11.23
N PHE A 97 6.77 10.58 10.89
CA PHE A 97 5.43 10.48 11.45
C PHE A 97 4.79 9.14 11.09
N ARG A 98 4.85 8.73 9.82
CA ARG A 98 4.33 7.45 9.35
C ARG A 98 5.02 6.25 10.01
N ALA A 99 6.35 6.32 10.18
CA ALA A 99 7.11 5.29 10.89
C ALA A 99 6.62 5.09 12.33
N ARG A 100 6.32 6.20 13.05
CA ARG A 100 5.73 6.12 14.40
C ARG A 100 4.36 5.46 14.39
N LEU A 101 3.49 5.82 13.44
CA LEU A 101 2.17 5.21 13.30
C LEU A 101 2.22 3.71 13.01
N LYS A 102 3.27 3.26 12.28
CA LYS A 102 3.53 1.84 12.03
C LYS A 102 4.18 1.11 13.22
N GLY A 103 4.40 1.79 14.34
CA GLY A 103 4.97 1.19 15.57
C GLY A 103 6.47 0.96 15.51
N ILE A 104 7.19 1.59 14.58
CA ILE A 104 8.65 1.51 14.51
C ILE A 104 9.24 2.19 15.76
N SER A 105 10.13 1.51 16.47
CA SER A 105 10.73 2.01 17.70
C SER A 105 11.51 3.32 17.43
N SER A 106 11.52 4.23 18.40
CA SER A 106 12.16 5.56 18.26
C SER A 106 13.63 5.48 17.81
N ARG A 107 14.36 4.44 18.24
CA ARG A 107 15.75 4.21 17.84
C ARG A 107 15.90 3.77 16.38
N GLN A 108 14.87 3.13 15.82
CA GLN A 108 14.87 2.60 14.46
C GLN A 108 14.23 3.53 13.43
N ILE A 109 13.50 4.59 13.87
CA ILE A 109 12.81 5.49 12.94
C ILE A 109 13.79 6.13 11.95
N TRP A 110 14.92 6.67 12.43
CA TRP A 110 15.86 7.34 11.54
C TRP A 110 16.53 6.37 10.54
N PRO A 111 17.07 5.23 10.96
CA PRO A 111 17.57 4.22 10.05
C PRO A 111 16.52 3.78 9.00
N ALA A 112 15.29 3.46 9.43
CA ALA A 112 14.22 3.05 8.52
C ALA A 112 13.86 4.13 7.50
N VAL A 113 13.73 5.39 7.94
CA VAL A 113 13.44 6.51 7.05
C VAL A 113 14.59 6.76 6.07
N SER A 114 15.83 6.71 6.51
CA SER A 114 16.99 6.89 5.64
C SER A 114 17.05 5.82 4.56
N LYS A 115 16.79 4.57 4.91
CA LYS A 115 16.74 3.44 3.99
C LYS A 115 15.70 3.64 2.87
N VAL A 116 14.46 3.98 3.22
CA VAL A 116 13.40 4.17 2.20
C VAL A 116 13.59 5.44 1.39
N VAL A 117 14.19 6.49 1.95
CA VAL A 117 14.57 7.71 1.21
C VAL A 117 15.58 7.39 0.13
N GLU A 118 16.61 6.61 0.44
CA GLU A 118 17.61 6.15 -0.52
C GLU A 118 16.98 5.22 -1.58
N GLN A 119 16.27 4.18 -1.16
CA GLN A 119 15.63 3.22 -2.06
C GLN A 119 14.67 3.86 -3.06
N CYS A 120 13.95 4.93 -2.66
CA CYS A 120 13.00 5.64 -3.52
C CYS A 120 13.60 6.85 -4.25
N GLY A 121 14.91 7.11 -4.13
CA GLY A 121 15.58 8.23 -4.78
C GLY A 121 15.05 9.59 -4.32
N LEU A 122 14.77 9.74 -3.02
CA LEU A 122 14.18 10.95 -2.42
C LEU A 122 15.22 11.91 -1.83
N ASP A 123 16.51 11.59 -1.84
CA ASP A 123 17.56 12.44 -1.27
C ASP A 123 17.53 13.89 -1.75
N PRO A 124 17.34 14.18 -3.06
CA PRO A 124 17.31 15.57 -3.55
C PRO A 124 16.13 16.38 -2.99
N VAL A 125 15.08 15.72 -2.50
CA VAL A 125 13.84 16.37 -2.06
C VAL A 125 13.50 16.12 -0.59
N ARG A 126 14.30 15.36 0.15
CA ARG A 126 13.99 14.91 1.52
C ARG A 126 13.64 16.02 2.51
N ARG A 127 14.13 17.25 2.26
CA ARG A 127 13.87 18.44 3.09
C ARG A 127 12.80 19.36 2.49
N LYS A 128 12.30 19.08 1.28
CA LYS A 128 11.28 19.91 0.62
C LYS A 128 9.90 19.64 1.20
N MET A 129 9.04 20.66 1.14
CA MET A 129 7.61 20.53 1.46
C MET A 129 6.93 19.65 0.42
N ILE A 130 6.05 18.74 0.87
CA ILE A 130 5.35 17.79 -0.02
C ILE A 130 4.53 18.52 -1.09
N ARG A 131 3.88 19.64 -0.75
CA ARG A 131 3.12 20.46 -1.72
C ARG A 131 3.95 20.98 -2.90
N THR A 132 5.27 21.08 -2.76
CA THR A 132 6.15 21.60 -3.81
C THR A 132 6.72 20.51 -4.72
N LEU A 133 6.36 19.26 -4.48
CA LEU A 133 6.86 18.11 -5.22
C LEU A 133 6.07 17.89 -6.52
N SER A 134 6.77 17.44 -7.56
CA SER A 134 6.13 16.92 -8.76
C SER A 134 5.30 15.66 -8.44
N LYS A 135 4.34 15.31 -9.30
CA LYS A 135 3.52 14.10 -9.17
C LYS A 135 4.40 12.85 -8.99
N GLY A 136 5.49 12.72 -9.76
CA GLY A 136 6.41 11.58 -9.64
C GLY A 136 7.12 11.50 -8.29
N TYR A 137 7.57 12.64 -7.74
CA TYR A 137 8.14 12.63 -6.39
C TYR A 137 7.10 12.34 -5.31
N ARG A 138 5.87 12.82 -5.45
CA ARG A 138 4.76 12.49 -4.54
C ARG A 138 4.48 10.97 -4.55
N GLN A 139 4.49 10.34 -5.73
CA GLN A 139 4.33 8.90 -5.86
C GLN A 139 5.48 8.14 -5.18
N ARG A 140 6.73 8.58 -5.36
CA ARG A 140 7.90 8.01 -4.68
C ARG A 140 7.82 8.16 -3.15
N VAL A 141 7.29 9.26 -2.63
CA VAL A 141 7.04 9.44 -1.18
C VAL A 141 6.00 8.43 -0.69
N GLY A 142 4.94 8.18 -1.46
CA GLY A 142 3.96 7.14 -1.16
C GLY A 142 4.56 5.74 -1.16
N LEU A 143 5.43 5.45 -2.14
CA LEU A 143 6.15 4.18 -2.19
C LEU A 143 7.08 4.02 -0.97
N ALA A 144 7.80 5.08 -0.58
CA ALA A 144 8.64 5.08 0.61
C ALA A 144 7.82 4.82 1.88
N ASP A 145 6.61 5.42 2.01
CA ASP A 145 5.69 5.11 3.11
C ASP A 145 5.24 3.64 3.08
N ALA A 146 4.90 3.10 1.91
CA ALA A 146 4.52 1.69 1.80
C ALA A 146 5.65 0.75 2.25
N LEU A 147 6.90 1.06 1.93
CA LEU A 147 8.09 0.27 2.28
C LEU A 147 8.54 0.41 3.74
N LEU A 148 8.07 1.45 4.47
CA LEU A 148 8.41 1.62 5.89
C LEU A 148 8.00 0.40 6.72
N GLY A 149 8.94 -0.11 7.49
CA GLY A 149 8.74 -1.29 8.35
C GLY A 149 8.99 -2.61 7.64
N GLU A 150 9.51 -2.59 6.41
CA GLU A 150 9.91 -3.77 5.65
C GLU A 150 8.77 -4.81 5.55
N PRO A 151 7.63 -4.45 4.93
CA PRO A 151 6.48 -5.34 4.87
C PRO A 151 6.80 -6.63 4.10
N ASP A 152 6.20 -7.75 4.51
CA ASP A 152 6.31 -9.04 3.81
C ASP A 152 5.57 -9.04 2.47
N LEU A 153 4.55 -8.18 2.33
CA LEU A 153 3.71 -8.02 1.15
C LEU A 153 3.62 -6.55 0.75
N LEU A 154 3.83 -6.26 -0.52
CA LEU A 154 3.62 -4.93 -1.08
C LEU A 154 2.47 -4.96 -2.09
N ILE A 155 1.44 -4.16 -1.85
CA ILE A 155 0.32 -3.96 -2.79
C ILE A 155 0.45 -2.57 -3.41
N LEU A 156 0.47 -2.54 -4.75
CA LEU A 156 0.61 -1.31 -5.53
C LEU A 156 -0.62 -1.17 -6.46
N ASP A 157 -1.37 -0.08 -6.30
CA ASP A 157 -2.52 0.26 -7.14
C ASP A 157 -2.11 1.33 -8.13
N GLU A 158 -2.02 0.98 -9.43
CA GLU A 158 -1.57 1.85 -10.53
C GLU A 158 -0.20 2.55 -10.26
N PRO A 159 0.86 1.80 -9.91
CA PRO A 159 2.13 2.39 -9.44
C PRO A 159 2.85 3.24 -10.48
N THR A 160 2.56 3.05 -11.77
CA THR A 160 3.18 3.79 -12.88
C THR A 160 2.54 5.14 -13.16
N ASN A 161 1.42 5.47 -12.53
CA ASN A 161 0.72 6.73 -12.70
C ASN A 161 1.58 7.91 -12.19
N GLY A 162 2.39 8.50 -13.11
CA GLY A 162 3.28 9.65 -12.82
C GLY A 162 4.75 9.28 -12.59
N LEU A 163 5.15 8.03 -12.77
CA LEU A 163 6.54 7.64 -12.92
C LEU A 163 6.91 7.79 -14.40
N CYS A 164 7.81 8.73 -14.71
CA CYS A 164 8.52 8.74 -15.99
C CYS A 164 9.50 7.57 -15.93
N LEU A 165 9.23 6.50 -16.68
CA LEU A 165 10.22 5.45 -16.92
C LEU A 165 11.32 6.08 -17.78
N LEU A 166 12.39 6.52 -17.15
CA LEU A 166 13.66 6.79 -17.85
C LEU A 166 14.28 5.43 -18.11
N TYR A 167 14.25 5.01 -19.38
CA TYR A 167 15.08 3.93 -19.90
C TYR A 167 16.54 4.40 -19.97
#